data_89200e0b1ff9d6b049d42185db0d8d28
#
_entry.id   89200e0b1ff9d6b049d42185db0d8d28
#
_cell.length_a   1.000
_cell.length_b   1.000
_cell.length_c   1.000
_cell.angle_alpha   90.00
_cell.angle_beta   90.00
_cell.angle_gamma   90.00
#
_symmetry.space_group_name_H-M   'P 1'
#
loop_
_entity.id
_entity.type
_entity.pdbx_description
1 polymer ?
#
loop_
_entity_poly.entity_id
_entity_poly.type
_entity_poly.pdbx_seq_one_letter_code
_entity_poly.pdbx_strand_id
1 'polypeptide(L)'
;MKKVVMYINQFFGQIGGEEKADIGPQLREGPVGPAVALNGLLQDAQITHTIICGDNYMGEKIEQAAQNISDLLSGIPFDLFIAGPAFQAGRYGVACGQVCKAVEKMFHVPAITSMHIENPGVEMFKKDIYILQGSHSSARMRKDLAALAALANKILLTGKAGSAQEDGFYPRGIRHQVIDDSLKPAADRCVEMIIQKLGGQSYQTELPISLMEPVPIAPAISDLSKATIALLTTGGIVPVDNPDHIQSASATRWGRYSIEGMERLESGVYKTIHAGFDPAAANADPNVIAPVDALRQYEREGKLKRLHPYFYSTVGTGTTQAEAQRMAKEILPYLQQDHVDGVLMVST
;
A
#
# COMPACT_ATOMS: atom_id res chain seq x y z
N MET A 1 29.99 19.82 11.63
CA MET A 1 28.52 19.65 11.63
C MET A 1 28.13 19.11 10.29
N LYS A 2 27.37 17.99 10.27
CA LYS A 2 26.88 17.30 9.07
C LYS A 2 25.81 18.13 8.36
N LYS A 3 25.72 18.00 7.05
CA LYS A 3 24.80 18.77 6.22
C LYS A 3 23.70 17.87 5.68
N VAL A 4 22.45 18.29 5.81
CA VAL A 4 21.28 17.57 5.35
C VAL A 4 20.52 18.41 4.33
N VAL A 5 20.01 17.78 3.29
CA VAL A 5 19.06 18.39 2.36
C VAL A 5 17.71 17.72 2.54
N MET A 6 16.63 18.51 2.51
CA MET A 6 15.26 17.97 2.62
C MET A 6 14.42 18.31 1.41
N TYR A 7 13.62 17.34 0.95
CA TYR A 7 12.61 17.50 -0.09
C TYR A 7 11.20 17.50 0.51
N ILE A 8 10.38 18.46 0.11
CA ILE A 8 8.96 18.55 0.47
C ILE A 8 8.13 19.00 -0.75
N ASN A 9 6.81 18.75 -0.72
CA ASN A 9 5.93 19.26 -1.78
C ASN A 9 5.54 20.73 -1.57
N GLN A 10 4.82 21.31 -2.53
CA GLN A 10 4.34 22.68 -2.52
C GLN A 10 3.49 23.03 -1.29
N PHE A 11 2.69 22.09 -0.81
CA PHE A 11 1.81 22.28 0.34
C PHE A 11 2.61 22.47 1.63
N PHE A 12 3.54 21.54 1.91
CA PHE A 12 4.41 21.63 3.08
C PHE A 12 5.47 22.72 2.94
N GLY A 13 5.82 23.10 1.71
CA GLY A 13 6.67 24.22 1.38
C GLY A 13 6.00 25.60 1.54
N GLN A 14 4.72 25.63 1.95
CA GLN A 14 3.94 26.87 2.13
C GLN A 14 3.84 27.73 0.85
N ILE A 15 3.91 27.10 -0.33
CA ILE A 15 3.73 27.77 -1.61
C ILE A 15 2.24 27.91 -1.96
N GLY A 16 1.43 26.88 -1.63
CA GLY A 16 0.00 26.83 -1.89
C GLY A 16 -0.52 25.39 -1.85
N GLY A 17 -1.80 25.24 -2.13
CA GLY A 17 -2.50 23.95 -2.21
C GLY A 17 -2.37 23.29 -3.60
N GLU A 18 -3.45 22.65 -4.03
CA GLU A 18 -3.52 21.95 -5.31
C GLU A 18 -3.35 22.90 -6.51
N GLU A 19 -3.74 24.16 -6.38
CA GLU A 19 -3.55 25.20 -7.41
C GLU A 19 -2.08 25.54 -7.70
N LYS A 20 -1.17 25.06 -6.84
CA LYS A 20 0.29 25.22 -6.99
C LYS A 20 1.00 23.87 -7.23
N ALA A 21 0.25 22.80 -7.48
CA ALA A 21 0.83 21.48 -7.68
C ALA A 21 1.66 21.33 -8.97
N ASP A 22 1.58 22.28 -9.88
CA ASP A 22 2.32 22.27 -11.16
C ASP A 22 3.66 23.01 -11.13
N ILE A 23 4.07 23.55 -9.97
CA ILE A 23 5.34 24.27 -9.88
C ILE A 23 6.54 23.32 -10.02
N GLY A 24 7.52 23.75 -10.81
CA GLY A 24 8.81 23.07 -10.93
C GLY A 24 9.61 23.13 -9.63
N PRO A 25 10.71 22.34 -9.53
CA PRO A 25 11.52 22.28 -8.34
C PRO A 25 12.20 23.62 -8.04
N GLN A 26 12.16 23.99 -6.78
CA GLN A 26 12.78 25.20 -6.23
C GLN A 26 13.70 24.83 -5.08
N LEU A 27 14.90 25.41 -5.08
CA LEU A 27 15.85 25.29 -3.97
C LEU A 27 15.73 26.50 -3.04
N ARG A 28 15.65 26.22 -1.75
CA ARG A 28 15.63 27.25 -0.68
C ARG A 28 16.78 26.98 0.28
N GLU A 29 17.47 28.02 0.68
CA GLU A 29 18.48 27.94 1.75
C GLU A 29 17.80 27.75 3.11
N GLY A 30 18.34 26.85 3.92
CA GLY A 30 17.84 26.52 5.26
C GLY A 30 16.59 25.63 5.27
N PRO A 31 16.07 25.37 6.47
CA PRO A 31 14.88 24.55 6.67
C PRO A 31 13.59 25.35 6.42
N VAL A 32 12.63 24.74 5.67
CA VAL A 32 11.31 25.30 5.38
C VAL A 32 10.23 24.32 5.80
N GLY A 33 9.10 24.79 6.33
CA GLY A 33 7.96 23.96 6.73
C GLY A 33 8.35 22.87 7.75
N PRO A 34 8.05 21.59 7.49
CA PRO A 34 8.41 20.48 8.39
C PRO A 34 9.90 20.35 8.65
N ALA A 35 10.75 20.84 7.72
CA ALA A 35 12.19 20.82 7.89
C ALA A 35 12.65 21.63 9.11
N VAL A 36 11.93 22.68 9.51
CA VAL A 36 12.25 23.48 10.71
C VAL A 36 12.16 22.62 11.98
N ALA A 37 11.08 21.84 12.10
CA ALA A 37 10.91 20.95 13.24
C ALA A 37 11.91 19.79 13.21
N LEU A 38 12.19 19.22 12.04
CA LEU A 38 13.17 18.16 11.86
C LEU A 38 14.57 18.64 12.21
N ASN A 39 14.94 19.85 11.78
CA ASN A 39 16.26 20.43 12.06
C ASN A 39 16.55 20.54 13.56
N GLY A 40 15.52 20.82 14.38
CA GLY A 40 15.64 20.86 15.84
C GLY A 40 15.83 19.48 16.50
N LEU A 41 15.63 18.40 15.77
CA LEU A 41 15.79 17.01 16.24
C LEU A 41 17.10 16.35 15.77
N LEU A 42 17.82 17.00 14.85
CA LEU A 42 19.10 16.50 14.36
C LEU A 42 20.22 16.77 15.39
N GLN A 43 21.15 15.82 15.50
CA GLN A 43 22.31 15.89 16.39
C GLN A 43 23.59 16.12 15.55
N ASP A 44 24.37 17.14 15.88
CA ASP A 44 25.58 17.52 15.16
C ASP A 44 25.40 17.67 13.63
N ALA A 45 24.15 17.95 13.21
CA ALA A 45 23.77 18.11 11.83
C ALA A 45 22.78 19.26 11.66
N GLN A 46 22.69 19.80 10.44
CA GLN A 46 21.72 20.84 10.11
C GLN A 46 21.15 20.66 8.71
N ILE A 47 19.89 21.05 8.51
CA ILE A 47 19.29 21.17 7.19
C ILE A 47 19.78 22.46 6.55
N THR A 48 20.64 22.34 5.54
CA THR A 48 21.23 23.49 4.84
C THR A 48 20.36 23.98 3.70
N HIS A 49 19.58 23.08 3.08
CA HIS A 49 18.70 23.43 1.97
C HIS A 49 17.41 22.62 2.03
N THR A 50 16.35 23.22 1.53
CA THR A 50 15.06 22.57 1.32
C THR A 50 14.66 22.68 -0.15
N ILE A 51 14.32 21.56 -0.78
CA ILE A 51 13.78 21.50 -2.13
C ILE A 51 12.25 21.42 -2.04
N ILE A 52 11.58 22.26 -2.82
CA ILE A 52 10.13 22.29 -2.90
C ILE A 52 9.73 22.05 -4.37
N CYS A 53 8.82 21.10 -4.61
CA CYS A 53 8.31 20.81 -5.95
C CYS A 53 6.82 20.48 -5.90
N GLY A 54 6.10 20.76 -6.98
CA GLY A 54 4.68 20.47 -7.09
C GLY A 54 4.41 18.99 -7.31
N ASP A 55 3.37 18.46 -6.67
CA ASP A 55 2.99 17.04 -6.78
C ASP A 55 2.55 16.64 -8.20
N ASN A 56 1.88 17.54 -8.95
CA ASN A 56 1.52 17.31 -10.35
C ASN A 56 2.76 17.33 -11.26
N TYR A 57 3.63 18.34 -11.08
CA TYR A 57 4.87 18.44 -11.84
C TYR A 57 5.72 17.17 -11.71
N MET A 58 5.83 16.65 -10.47
CA MET A 58 6.49 15.37 -10.21
C MET A 58 5.75 14.19 -10.86
N GLY A 59 4.42 14.15 -10.76
CA GLY A 59 3.61 13.04 -11.27
C GLY A 59 3.64 12.93 -12.81
N GLU A 60 3.63 14.06 -13.51
CA GLU A 60 3.63 14.11 -14.98
C GLU A 60 5.01 13.91 -15.60
N LYS A 61 6.07 14.34 -14.92
CA LYS A 61 7.45 14.40 -15.45
C LYS A 61 8.47 13.82 -14.49
N ILE A 62 8.15 12.69 -13.89
CA ILE A 62 8.85 12.14 -12.74
C ILE A 62 10.38 12.02 -12.94
N GLU A 63 10.84 11.52 -14.07
CA GLU A 63 12.28 11.37 -14.37
C GLU A 63 12.94 12.73 -14.61
N GLN A 64 12.28 13.60 -15.39
CA GLN A 64 12.76 14.95 -15.68
C GLN A 64 12.83 15.80 -14.39
N ALA A 65 11.81 15.71 -13.55
CA ALA A 65 11.75 16.44 -12.29
C ALA A 65 12.84 15.96 -11.31
N ALA A 66 13.08 14.64 -11.23
CA ALA A 66 14.16 14.08 -10.42
C ALA A 66 15.54 14.51 -10.94
N GLN A 67 15.71 14.57 -12.27
CA GLN A 67 16.95 15.11 -12.87
C GLN A 67 17.13 16.60 -12.55
N ASN A 68 16.09 17.41 -12.73
CA ASN A 68 16.16 18.84 -12.41
C ASN A 68 16.49 19.09 -10.93
N ILE A 69 15.95 18.26 -10.02
CA ILE A 69 16.30 18.33 -8.59
C ILE A 69 17.77 17.97 -8.37
N SER A 70 18.25 16.94 -9.05
CA SER A 70 19.65 16.55 -8.98
C SER A 70 20.60 17.66 -9.51
N ASP A 71 20.18 18.32 -10.59
CA ASP A 71 20.94 19.44 -11.16
C ASP A 71 21.02 20.63 -10.17
N LEU A 72 19.90 20.93 -9.48
CA LEU A 72 19.87 21.97 -8.43
C LEU A 72 20.79 21.65 -7.24
N LEU A 73 21.02 20.37 -6.96
CA LEU A 73 21.92 19.91 -5.90
C LEU A 73 23.38 19.83 -6.34
N SER A 74 23.67 19.97 -7.63
CA SER A 74 25.02 19.89 -8.16
C SER A 74 25.89 21.00 -7.55
N GLY A 75 27.02 20.60 -6.96
CA GLY A 75 27.94 21.51 -6.26
C GLY A 75 27.56 21.85 -4.81
N ILE A 76 26.43 21.37 -4.29
CA ILE A 76 26.05 21.52 -2.89
C ILE A 76 26.54 20.28 -2.12
N PRO A 77 27.43 20.42 -1.16
CA PRO A 77 27.87 19.29 -0.34
C PRO A 77 26.84 18.96 0.72
N PHE A 78 26.41 17.69 0.81
CA PHE A 78 25.55 17.19 1.87
C PHE A 78 25.89 15.73 2.21
N ASP A 79 25.56 15.30 3.44
CA ASP A 79 25.87 13.99 3.99
C ASP A 79 24.64 13.06 4.03
N LEU A 80 23.43 13.61 3.96
CA LEU A 80 22.17 12.86 4.00
C LEU A 80 21.07 13.63 3.26
N PHE A 81 20.22 12.89 2.58
CA PHE A 81 19.01 13.41 1.95
C PHE A 81 17.74 12.85 2.63
N ILE A 82 16.76 13.72 2.90
CA ILE A 82 15.50 13.35 3.54
C ILE A 82 14.35 13.83 2.68
N ALA A 83 13.37 12.98 2.38
CA ALA A 83 12.16 13.38 1.69
C ALA A 83 10.92 13.11 2.56
N GLY A 84 9.94 13.99 2.51
CA GLY A 84 8.69 13.80 3.23
C GLY A 84 8.68 14.34 4.66
N PRO A 85 7.89 13.75 5.57
CA PRO A 85 7.11 12.51 5.47
C PRO A 85 5.92 12.61 4.50
N ALA A 86 5.64 11.53 3.79
CA ALA A 86 4.63 11.52 2.73
C ALA A 86 3.27 10.95 3.14
N PHE A 87 3.16 10.33 4.30
CA PHE A 87 1.91 9.77 4.82
C PHE A 87 1.26 8.80 3.82
N GLN A 88 -0.08 8.84 3.69
CA GLN A 88 -0.83 8.10 2.68
C GLN A 88 -1.00 8.88 1.35
N ALA A 89 -0.36 10.06 1.20
CA ALA A 89 -0.49 10.87 -0.01
C ALA A 89 0.27 10.22 -1.19
N GLY A 90 -0.45 9.53 -2.08
CA GLY A 90 0.11 8.66 -3.12
C GLY A 90 1.08 9.37 -4.06
N ARG A 91 0.67 10.49 -4.69
CA ARG A 91 1.55 11.29 -5.58
C ARG A 91 2.80 11.76 -4.86
N TYR A 92 2.63 12.29 -3.66
CA TYR A 92 3.75 12.79 -2.87
C TYR A 92 4.70 11.67 -2.42
N GLY A 93 4.17 10.49 -2.05
CA GLY A 93 5.00 9.34 -1.70
C GLY A 93 5.83 8.83 -2.87
N VAL A 94 5.23 8.74 -4.06
CA VAL A 94 5.95 8.38 -5.29
C VAL A 94 7.04 9.42 -5.61
N ALA A 95 6.73 10.71 -5.45
CA ALA A 95 7.70 11.79 -5.60
C ALA A 95 8.88 11.65 -4.62
N CYS A 96 8.60 11.47 -3.32
CA CYS A 96 9.62 11.27 -2.30
C CYS A 96 10.51 10.05 -2.61
N GLY A 97 9.92 8.93 -3.01
CA GLY A 97 10.65 7.72 -3.38
C GLY A 97 11.56 7.91 -4.56
N GLN A 98 11.06 8.52 -5.64
CA GLN A 98 11.83 8.75 -6.86
C GLN A 98 13.00 9.73 -6.64
N VAL A 99 12.75 10.82 -5.91
CA VAL A 99 13.81 11.79 -5.62
C VAL A 99 14.90 11.17 -4.73
N CYS A 100 14.53 10.44 -3.68
CA CYS A 100 15.49 9.71 -2.85
C CYS A 100 16.34 8.75 -3.68
N LYS A 101 15.72 7.95 -4.55
CA LYS A 101 16.42 7.01 -5.42
C LYS A 101 17.39 7.71 -6.39
N ALA A 102 16.94 8.81 -7.00
CA ALA A 102 17.78 9.58 -7.92
C ALA A 102 18.99 10.20 -7.21
N VAL A 103 18.78 10.80 -6.04
CA VAL A 103 19.85 11.42 -5.22
C VAL A 103 20.85 10.36 -4.74
N GLU A 104 20.40 9.23 -4.21
CA GLU A 104 21.31 8.17 -3.76
C GLU A 104 22.15 7.63 -4.91
N LYS A 105 21.55 7.45 -6.09
CA LYS A 105 22.25 6.98 -7.29
C LYS A 105 23.29 7.98 -7.80
N MET A 106 22.96 9.28 -7.79
CA MET A 106 23.81 10.31 -8.39
C MET A 106 24.93 10.80 -7.45
N PHE A 107 24.59 10.98 -6.17
CA PHE A 107 25.53 11.58 -5.21
C PHE A 107 26.18 10.56 -4.28
N HIS A 108 25.73 9.31 -4.29
CA HIS A 108 26.19 8.24 -3.38
C HIS A 108 26.04 8.63 -1.90
N VAL A 109 25.02 9.41 -1.60
CA VAL A 109 24.66 9.88 -0.26
C VAL A 109 23.39 9.15 0.19
N PRO A 110 23.33 8.65 1.43
CA PRO A 110 22.13 7.97 1.92
C PRO A 110 20.87 8.85 1.79
N ALA A 111 19.75 8.24 1.38
CA ALA A 111 18.47 8.91 1.26
C ALA A 111 17.39 8.16 2.04
N ILE A 112 16.61 8.89 2.83
CA ILE A 112 15.56 8.31 3.67
C ILE A 112 14.23 9.04 3.50
N THR A 113 13.13 8.32 3.69
CA THR A 113 11.78 8.88 3.68
C THR A 113 10.88 8.15 4.66
N SER A 114 9.66 8.65 4.85
CA SER A 114 8.63 8.01 5.68
C SER A 114 7.29 8.02 4.95
N MET A 115 6.62 6.86 4.89
CA MET A 115 5.34 6.67 4.21
C MET A 115 4.45 5.70 4.97
N HIS A 116 3.14 5.87 4.87
CA HIS A 116 2.19 4.87 5.34
C HIS A 116 2.26 3.60 4.47
N ILE A 117 1.98 2.43 5.04
CA ILE A 117 2.07 1.13 4.33
C ILE A 117 1.24 1.10 3.04
N GLU A 118 0.13 1.81 2.99
CA GLU A 118 -0.74 1.88 1.81
C GLU A 118 -0.30 2.91 0.77
N ASN A 119 0.78 3.65 1.04
CA ASN A 119 1.33 4.55 0.04
C ASN A 119 2.00 3.74 -1.07
N PRO A 120 1.63 3.95 -2.36
CA PRO A 120 2.20 3.18 -3.48
C PRO A 120 3.72 3.30 -3.57
N GLY A 121 4.30 4.41 -3.10
CA GLY A 121 5.74 4.61 -3.05
C GLY A 121 6.47 3.57 -2.20
N VAL A 122 5.81 2.93 -1.21
CA VAL A 122 6.43 1.87 -0.40
C VAL A 122 6.81 0.69 -1.29
N GLU A 123 5.85 0.12 -2.02
CA GLU A 123 6.14 -1.05 -2.87
C GLU A 123 7.07 -0.71 -4.05
N MET A 124 6.96 0.49 -4.58
CA MET A 124 7.79 0.93 -5.70
C MET A 124 9.27 1.10 -5.33
N PHE A 125 9.56 1.59 -4.12
CA PHE A 125 10.91 2.06 -3.78
C PHE A 125 11.56 1.40 -2.56
N LYS A 126 10.84 0.57 -1.77
CA LYS A 126 11.41 -0.06 -0.56
C LYS A 126 12.67 -0.89 -0.79
N LYS A 127 12.91 -1.35 -2.02
CA LYS A 127 14.14 -2.08 -2.38
C LYS A 127 15.33 -1.15 -2.58
N ASP A 128 15.07 0.07 -3.01
CA ASP A 128 16.12 1.02 -3.40
C ASP A 128 16.56 1.92 -2.24
N ILE A 129 15.62 2.38 -1.40
CA ILE A 129 15.85 3.38 -0.35
C ILE A 129 15.30 2.93 1.00
N TYR A 130 15.64 3.64 2.07
CA TYR A 130 15.08 3.42 3.40
C TYR A 130 13.76 4.17 3.57
N ILE A 131 12.66 3.46 3.73
CA ILE A 131 11.31 4.02 3.93
C ILE A 131 10.83 3.63 5.33
N LEU A 132 10.76 4.60 6.24
CA LEU A 132 10.21 4.40 7.58
C LEU A 132 8.70 4.16 7.54
N GLN A 133 8.21 3.39 8.50
CA GLN A 133 6.78 3.16 8.70
C GLN A 133 6.11 4.43 9.21
N GLY A 134 5.54 5.18 8.28
CA GLY A 134 4.91 6.46 8.53
C GLY A 134 3.45 6.37 8.96
N SER A 135 2.94 7.47 9.47
CA SER A 135 1.55 7.63 9.86
C SER A 135 0.63 7.81 8.66
N HIS A 136 -0.66 7.54 8.84
CA HIS A 136 -1.69 7.71 7.81
C HIS A 136 -1.86 9.18 7.35
N SER A 137 -1.76 10.14 8.26
CA SER A 137 -2.02 11.55 7.96
C SER A 137 -1.04 12.51 8.62
N SER A 138 -0.99 13.72 8.09
CA SER A 138 -0.17 14.83 8.62
C SER A 138 -0.50 15.26 10.05
N ALA A 139 -1.64 14.85 10.60
CA ALA A 139 -1.96 15.07 12.01
C ALA A 139 -0.92 14.44 12.96
N ARG A 140 -0.16 13.45 12.48
CA ARG A 140 0.92 12.80 13.23
C ARG A 140 2.33 13.20 12.77
N MET A 141 2.47 14.31 12.07
CA MET A 141 3.73 14.85 11.55
C MET A 141 4.87 14.78 12.56
N ARG A 142 4.64 15.19 13.81
CA ARG A 142 5.68 15.19 14.85
C ARG A 142 6.26 13.79 15.13
N LYS A 143 5.40 12.78 15.11
CA LYS A 143 5.82 11.38 15.30
C LYS A 143 6.72 10.92 14.15
N ASP A 144 6.34 11.21 12.92
CA ASP A 144 7.05 10.77 11.74
C ASP A 144 8.40 11.53 11.59
N LEU A 145 8.42 12.82 11.93
CA LEU A 145 9.67 13.60 11.98
C LEU A 145 10.62 13.07 13.05
N ALA A 146 10.12 12.67 14.22
CA ALA A 146 10.96 12.08 15.27
C ALA A 146 11.59 10.75 14.81
N ALA A 147 10.83 9.91 14.11
CA ALA A 147 11.35 8.66 13.54
C ALA A 147 12.40 8.92 12.45
N LEU A 148 12.14 9.88 11.55
CA LEU A 148 13.11 10.31 10.53
C LEU A 148 14.39 10.84 11.17
N ALA A 149 14.28 11.66 12.22
CA ALA A 149 15.44 12.19 12.95
C ALA A 149 16.27 11.08 13.62
N ALA A 150 15.61 10.09 14.23
CA ALA A 150 16.30 8.97 14.88
C ALA A 150 17.16 8.18 13.88
N LEU A 151 16.58 7.81 12.72
CA LEU A 151 17.32 7.12 11.66
C LEU A 151 18.39 8.00 11.04
N ALA A 152 18.10 9.29 10.78
CA ALA A 152 19.04 10.26 10.25
C ALA A 152 20.28 10.39 11.15
N ASN A 153 20.07 10.60 12.45
CA ASN A 153 21.15 10.73 13.43
C ASN A 153 22.01 9.45 13.49
N LYS A 154 21.38 8.26 13.45
CA LYS A 154 22.10 6.98 13.42
C LYS A 154 22.97 6.87 12.16
N ILE A 155 22.41 7.14 10.98
CA ILE A 155 23.16 7.08 9.70
C ILE A 155 24.31 8.10 9.68
N LEU A 156 24.06 9.33 10.11
CA LEU A 156 25.09 10.38 10.14
C LEU A 156 26.23 10.06 11.11
N LEU A 157 25.93 9.37 12.22
CA LEU A 157 26.93 8.96 13.21
C LEU A 157 27.70 7.70 12.78
N THR A 158 27.01 6.68 12.27
CA THR A 158 27.59 5.33 12.05
C THR A 158 27.90 5.03 10.59
N GLY A 159 27.42 5.86 9.66
CA GLY A 159 27.53 5.66 8.21
C GLY A 159 26.54 4.65 7.62
N LYS A 160 25.69 4.01 8.42
CA LYS A 160 24.76 2.98 7.97
C LYS A 160 23.50 2.87 8.83
N ALA A 161 22.42 2.36 8.25
CA ALA A 161 21.24 1.89 8.99
C ALA A 161 21.50 0.50 9.60
N GLY A 162 20.76 0.14 10.62
CA GLY A 162 20.68 -1.21 11.17
C GLY A 162 19.72 -2.10 10.42
N SER A 163 19.12 -3.07 11.11
CA SER A 163 18.05 -3.90 10.55
C SER A 163 16.72 -3.14 10.47
N ALA A 164 15.81 -3.59 9.60
CA ALA A 164 14.47 -3.02 9.49
C ALA A 164 13.68 -3.09 10.83
N GLN A 165 13.91 -4.14 11.60
CA GLN A 165 13.28 -4.32 12.90
C GLN A 165 13.81 -3.34 13.96
N GLU A 166 15.10 -3.01 13.92
CA GLU A 166 15.72 -2.06 14.86
C GLU A 166 15.35 -0.61 14.54
N ASP A 167 15.36 -0.25 13.26
CA ASP A 167 15.27 1.14 12.81
C ASP A 167 13.88 1.52 12.29
N GLY A 168 12.93 0.56 12.20
CA GLY A 168 11.53 0.82 11.88
C GLY A 168 11.23 1.15 10.42
N PHE A 169 12.14 0.82 9.49
CA PHE A 169 11.84 0.94 8.06
C PHE A 169 11.22 -0.34 7.50
N TYR A 170 10.58 -0.25 6.33
CA TYR A 170 10.02 -1.43 5.65
C TYR A 170 11.14 -2.35 5.18
N PRO A 171 11.01 -3.69 5.38
CA PRO A 171 11.98 -4.64 4.87
C PRO A 171 12.24 -4.45 3.38
N ARG A 172 13.49 -4.25 3.00
CA ARG A 172 13.87 -3.95 1.61
C ARG A 172 13.76 -5.16 0.69
N GLY A 173 13.64 -6.38 1.24
CA GLY A 173 13.58 -7.61 0.44
C GLY A 173 14.88 -7.93 -0.31
N ILE A 174 15.97 -7.24 0.03
CA ILE A 174 17.29 -7.51 -0.53
C ILE A 174 17.86 -8.72 0.20
N ARG A 175 18.13 -9.80 -0.51
CA ARG A 175 18.89 -10.92 0.04
C ARG A 175 20.36 -10.53 0.14
N HIS A 176 20.82 -10.34 1.35
CA HIS A 176 22.26 -10.39 1.60
C HIS A 176 22.64 -11.87 1.76
N GLN A 177 23.40 -12.40 0.79
CA GLN A 177 24.05 -13.68 1.02
C GLN A 177 25.22 -13.44 1.98
N VAL A 178 24.94 -13.59 3.27
CA VAL A 178 26.00 -13.71 4.28
C VAL A 178 26.22 -15.21 4.45
N ILE A 179 27.37 -15.70 4.01
CA ILE A 179 27.84 -17.04 4.36
C ILE A 179 28.47 -16.88 5.72
N ASP A 180 27.76 -17.34 6.76
CA ASP A 180 28.28 -17.40 8.11
C ASP A 180 28.79 -18.83 8.34
N ASP A 181 30.09 -18.99 8.40
CA ASP A 181 30.74 -20.30 8.60
C ASP A 181 30.38 -20.94 9.97
N SER A 182 29.82 -20.16 10.89
CA SER A 182 29.31 -20.66 12.17
C SER A 182 27.91 -21.27 12.06
N LEU A 183 27.16 -21.01 10.98
CA LEU A 183 25.82 -21.53 10.74
C LEU A 183 25.86 -22.72 9.78
N LYS A 184 25.10 -23.77 10.11
CA LYS A 184 24.85 -24.86 9.16
C LYS A 184 24.17 -24.33 7.91
N PRO A 185 24.41 -24.93 6.74
CA PRO A 185 23.69 -24.62 5.51
C PRO A 185 22.15 -24.64 5.72
N ALA A 186 21.42 -23.80 5.00
CA ALA A 186 19.98 -23.74 5.11
C ALA A 186 19.27 -25.07 4.85
N ALA A 187 19.84 -25.89 3.96
CA ALA A 187 19.34 -27.24 3.68
C ALA A 187 19.41 -28.15 4.93
N ASP A 188 20.53 -28.13 5.64
CA ASP A 188 20.70 -28.94 6.86
C ASP A 188 19.76 -28.49 7.97
N ARG A 189 19.61 -27.18 8.17
CA ARG A 189 18.67 -26.61 9.13
C ARG A 189 17.22 -26.98 8.81
N CYS A 190 16.84 -26.97 7.54
CA CYS A 190 15.51 -27.38 7.07
C CYS A 190 15.26 -28.87 7.37
N VAL A 191 16.23 -29.74 7.07
CA VAL A 191 16.15 -31.19 7.36
C VAL A 191 16.02 -31.42 8.87
N GLU A 192 16.80 -30.73 9.69
CA GLU A 192 16.71 -30.84 11.15
C GLU A 192 15.31 -30.46 11.68
N MET A 193 14.73 -29.34 11.20
CA MET A 193 13.36 -28.95 11.57
C MET A 193 12.33 -30.01 11.15
N ILE A 194 12.48 -30.64 9.97
CA ILE A 194 11.60 -31.72 9.51
C ILE A 194 11.73 -32.94 10.42
N ILE A 195 12.95 -33.35 10.75
CA ILE A 195 13.20 -34.49 11.65
C ILE A 195 12.58 -34.25 13.04
N GLN A 196 12.78 -33.06 13.61
CA GLN A 196 12.18 -32.68 14.89
C GLN A 196 10.65 -32.72 14.84
N LYS A 197 10.05 -32.18 13.77
CA LYS A 197 8.60 -32.20 13.56
C LYS A 197 8.06 -33.61 13.45
N LEU A 198 8.68 -34.47 12.65
CA LEU A 198 8.27 -35.86 12.49
C LEU A 198 8.48 -36.69 13.77
N GLY A 199 9.50 -36.37 14.56
CA GLY A 199 9.75 -37.00 15.85
C GLY A 199 8.87 -36.48 16.98
N GLY A 200 7.91 -35.56 16.72
CA GLY A 200 7.03 -34.98 17.73
C GLY A 200 7.75 -34.05 18.72
N GLN A 201 8.96 -33.62 18.39
CA GLN A 201 9.75 -32.69 19.22
C GLN A 201 9.34 -31.24 18.95
N SER A 202 9.58 -30.36 19.94
CA SER A 202 9.44 -28.93 19.72
C SER A 202 10.47 -28.45 18.69
N TYR A 203 10.02 -27.72 17.69
CA TYR A 203 10.88 -27.09 16.68
C TYR A 203 10.49 -25.63 16.50
N GLN A 204 11.44 -24.82 16.06
CA GLN A 204 11.23 -23.40 15.80
C GLN A 204 11.50 -23.12 14.34
N THR A 205 10.56 -22.44 13.68
CA THR A 205 10.78 -21.94 12.33
C THR A 205 11.65 -20.68 12.36
N GLU A 206 12.54 -20.53 11.39
CA GLU A 206 13.42 -19.35 11.29
C GLU A 206 12.67 -18.10 10.81
N LEU A 207 11.55 -18.29 10.11
CA LEU A 207 10.70 -17.20 9.68
C LEU A 207 9.42 -17.19 10.53
N PRO A 208 9.05 -16.06 11.13
CA PRO A 208 7.78 -15.96 11.82
C PRO A 208 6.65 -16.16 10.80
N ILE A 209 5.87 -17.20 10.99
CA ILE A 209 4.64 -17.42 10.22
C ILE A 209 3.54 -16.64 10.92
N SER A 210 2.96 -15.66 10.23
CA SER A 210 1.74 -15.01 10.72
C SER A 210 0.66 -16.07 10.84
N LEU A 211 0.29 -16.42 12.05
CA LEU A 211 -0.87 -17.26 12.30
C LEU A 211 -2.10 -16.40 12.01
N MET A 212 -2.81 -16.71 10.94
CA MET A 212 -4.14 -16.15 10.75
C MET A 212 -5.03 -16.66 11.89
N GLU A 213 -5.81 -15.76 12.49
CA GLU A 213 -6.83 -16.19 13.43
C GLU A 213 -7.80 -17.14 12.72
N PRO A 214 -8.02 -18.35 13.27
CA PRO A 214 -8.96 -19.29 12.66
C PRO A 214 -10.37 -18.70 12.69
N VAL A 215 -11.00 -18.58 11.52
CA VAL A 215 -12.39 -18.17 11.43
C VAL A 215 -13.26 -19.40 11.68
N PRO A 216 -14.25 -19.33 12.60
CA PRO A 216 -15.20 -20.42 12.81
C PRO A 216 -15.89 -20.78 11.50
N ILE A 217 -15.95 -22.08 11.20
CA ILE A 217 -16.65 -22.56 10.01
C ILE A 217 -18.15 -22.32 10.22
N ALA A 218 -18.77 -21.59 9.28
CA ALA A 218 -20.20 -21.36 9.30
C ALA A 218 -20.99 -22.67 9.16
N PRO A 219 -22.18 -22.80 9.79
CA PRO A 219 -23.05 -23.95 9.59
C PRO A 219 -23.41 -24.14 8.11
N ALA A 220 -23.52 -25.39 7.68
CA ALA A 220 -23.93 -25.68 6.31
C ALA A 220 -25.40 -25.25 6.09
N ILE A 221 -25.67 -24.67 4.91
CA ILE A 221 -27.05 -24.42 4.46
C ILE A 221 -27.64 -25.76 4.07
N SER A 222 -28.64 -26.21 4.82
CA SER A 222 -29.21 -27.53 4.64
C SER A 222 -30.03 -27.71 3.35
N ASP A 223 -30.62 -26.62 2.85
CA ASP A 223 -31.47 -26.63 1.66
C ASP A 223 -31.36 -25.27 0.94
N LEU A 224 -30.57 -25.22 -0.14
CA LEU A 224 -30.42 -24.04 -0.95
C LEU A 224 -31.71 -23.55 -1.60
N SER A 225 -32.66 -24.47 -1.91
CA SER A 225 -33.95 -24.08 -2.50
C SER A 225 -34.81 -23.22 -1.57
N LYS A 226 -34.42 -23.11 -0.30
CA LYS A 226 -35.06 -22.23 0.72
C LYS A 226 -34.20 -21.06 1.14
N ALA A 227 -33.02 -20.93 0.58
CA ALA A 227 -32.00 -19.92 1.01
C ALA A 227 -31.98 -18.71 0.08
N THR A 228 -31.82 -17.54 0.68
CA THR A 228 -31.45 -16.26 0.01
C THR A 228 -29.96 -16.16 -0.01
N ILE A 229 -29.37 -16.08 -1.19
CA ILE A 229 -27.92 -15.99 -1.39
C ILE A 229 -27.55 -14.59 -1.90
N ALA A 230 -26.58 -13.94 -1.26
CA ALA A 230 -25.97 -12.72 -1.77
C ALA A 230 -24.69 -13.04 -2.55
N LEU A 231 -24.36 -12.19 -3.51
CA LEU A 231 -23.12 -12.25 -4.28
C LEU A 231 -22.17 -11.17 -3.79
N LEU A 232 -20.92 -11.54 -3.52
CA LEU A 232 -19.82 -10.63 -3.23
C LEU A 232 -18.63 -10.99 -4.11
N THR A 233 -17.97 -10.00 -4.68
CA THR A 233 -16.74 -10.22 -5.46
C THR A 233 -15.62 -9.30 -5.07
N THR A 234 -14.39 -9.80 -5.10
CA THR A 234 -13.16 -9.01 -4.99
C THR A 234 -12.57 -8.68 -6.36
N GLY A 235 -13.21 -9.11 -7.43
CA GLY A 235 -12.78 -8.87 -8.82
C GLY A 235 -13.07 -7.47 -9.36
N GLY A 236 -13.53 -6.54 -8.52
CA GLY A 236 -13.67 -5.13 -8.88
C GLY A 236 -14.73 -4.84 -9.94
N ILE A 237 -15.81 -5.61 -9.99
CA ILE A 237 -16.92 -5.34 -10.91
C ILE A 237 -17.75 -4.18 -10.37
N VAL A 238 -17.81 -3.10 -11.14
CA VAL A 238 -18.49 -1.85 -10.80
C VAL A 238 -19.25 -1.30 -11.99
N PRO A 239 -20.26 -0.42 -11.80
CA PRO A 239 -20.78 0.41 -12.89
C PRO A 239 -19.64 1.16 -13.58
N VAL A 240 -19.78 1.46 -14.88
CA VAL A 240 -18.68 2.06 -15.69
C VAL A 240 -18.15 3.38 -15.15
N ASP A 241 -18.98 4.13 -14.43
CA ASP A 241 -18.63 5.40 -13.77
C ASP A 241 -17.95 5.23 -12.40
N ASN A 242 -17.92 4.00 -11.87
CA ASN A 242 -17.36 3.68 -10.55
C ASN A 242 -17.79 4.69 -9.46
N PRO A 243 -19.09 4.79 -9.14
CA PRO A 243 -19.63 5.88 -8.32
C PRO A 243 -19.08 5.89 -6.88
N ASP A 244 -18.66 4.73 -6.36
CA ASP A 244 -18.07 4.60 -5.01
C ASP A 244 -16.56 4.87 -5.01
N HIS A 245 -15.97 5.18 -6.17
CA HIS A 245 -14.54 5.45 -6.33
C HIS A 245 -13.67 4.34 -5.70
N ILE A 246 -14.03 3.07 -5.95
CA ILE A 246 -13.26 1.92 -5.48
C ILE A 246 -11.90 1.92 -6.18
N GLN A 247 -10.85 1.73 -5.41
CA GLN A 247 -9.48 1.72 -5.94
C GLN A 247 -9.22 0.42 -6.71
N SER A 248 -8.42 0.52 -7.77
CA SER A 248 -8.06 -0.62 -8.62
C SER A 248 -7.09 -1.62 -7.97
N ALA A 249 -6.45 -1.21 -6.88
CA ALA A 249 -5.58 -2.01 -6.02
C ALA A 249 -5.56 -1.42 -4.62
N SER A 250 -5.25 -2.22 -3.60
CA SER A 250 -5.20 -1.79 -2.19
C SER A 250 -6.49 -1.06 -1.78
N ALA A 251 -7.64 -1.65 -2.13
CA ALA A 251 -8.93 -1.02 -1.96
C ALA A 251 -9.27 -0.82 -0.48
N THR A 252 -9.77 0.38 -0.19
CA THR A 252 -10.31 0.76 1.12
C THR A 252 -11.81 1.05 1.04
N ARG A 253 -12.43 0.81 -0.12
CA ARG A 253 -13.83 1.07 -0.40
C ARG A 253 -14.48 -0.15 -1.01
N TRP A 254 -15.78 -0.24 -0.84
CA TRP A 254 -16.63 -1.25 -1.43
C TRP A 254 -17.92 -0.61 -1.95
N GLY A 255 -18.60 -1.28 -2.87
CA GLY A 255 -19.86 -0.83 -3.45
C GLY A 255 -20.98 -1.85 -3.28
N ARG A 256 -22.22 -1.37 -3.21
CA ARG A 256 -23.46 -2.14 -3.18
C ARG A 256 -24.31 -1.75 -4.38
N TYR A 257 -24.45 -2.66 -5.33
CA TYR A 257 -25.11 -2.38 -6.61
C TYR A 257 -26.38 -3.20 -6.77
N SER A 258 -27.47 -2.55 -7.13
CA SER A 258 -28.74 -3.22 -7.38
C SER A 258 -28.67 -4.06 -8.66
N ILE A 259 -29.13 -5.30 -8.55
CA ILE A 259 -29.38 -6.22 -9.66
C ILE A 259 -30.85 -6.64 -9.71
N GLU A 260 -31.73 -5.84 -9.10
CA GLU A 260 -33.16 -6.09 -9.14
C GLU A 260 -33.69 -6.02 -10.57
N GLY A 261 -34.40 -7.06 -11.00
CA GLY A 261 -34.92 -7.18 -12.38
C GLY A 261 -33.85 -7.43 -13.45
N MET A 262 -32.58 -7.57 -13.09
CA MET A 262 -31.54 -7.95 -14.05
C MET A 262 -31.38 -9.45 -14.15
N GLU A 263 -31.29 -9.95 -15.38
CA GLU A 263 -30.98 -11.36 -15.66
C GLU A 263 -29.47 -11.63 -15.69
N ARG A 264 -28.68 -10.61 -16.03
CA ARG A 264 -27.23 -10.64 -16.09
C ARG A 264 -26.64 -9.24 -15.99
N LEU A 265 -25.34 -9.14 -15.75
CA LEU A 265 -24.60 -7.90 -15.87
C LEU A 265 -24.20 -7.69 -17.34
N GLU A 266 -24.50 -6.50 -17.88
CA GLU A 266 -24.21 -6.17 -19.27
C GLU A 266 -22.85 -5.52 -19.45
N SER A 267 -22.13 -5.94 -20.49
CA SER A 267 -20.91 -5.26 -20.95
C SER A 267 -21.22 -3.81 -21.31
N GLY A 268 -20.34 -2.88 -20.98
CA GLY A 268 -20.54 -1.44 -21.21
C GLY A 268 -21.43 -0.75 -20.17
N VAL A 269 -22.18 -1.50 -19.34
CA VAL A 269 -22.86 -0.99 -18.13
C VAL A 269 -22.01 -1.26 -16.89
N TYR A 270 -21.39 -2.43 -16.82
CA TYR A 270 -20.44 -2.83 -15.81
C TYR A 270 -19.06 -3.08 -16.40
N LYS A 271 -18.03 -2.85 -15.62
CA LYS A 271 -16.64 -3.13 -15.96
C LYS A 271 -15.88 -3.65 -14.75
N THR A 272 -14.73 -4.29 -14.97
CA THR A 272 -13.74 -4.48 -13.91
C THR A 272 -12.80 -3.30 -13.81
N ILE A 273 -12.43 -2.96 -12.59
CA ILE A 273 -11.38 -1.98 -12.27
C ILE A 273 -10.15 -2.65 -11.64
N HIS A 274 -10.14 -3.97 -11.52
CA HIS A 274 -9.11 -4.73 -10.83
C HIS A 274 -7.78 -4.72 -11.59
N ALA A 275 -6.72 -4.22 -10.97
CA ALA A 275 -5.40 -4.07 -11.62
C ALA A 275 -4.56 -5.34 -11.64
N GLY A 276 -5.01 -6.45 -11.06
CA GLY A 276 -4.21 -7.65 -10.86
C GLY A 276 -4.35 -8.73 -11.95
N PHE A 277 -5.24 -8.54 -12.93
CA PHE A 277 -5.41 -9.48 -14.06
C PHE A 277 -5.78 -8.74 -15.35
N ASP A 278 -5.73 -9.43 -16.50
CA ASP A 278 -6.16 -8.87 -17.78
C ASP A 278 -7.68 -8.61 -17.77
N PRO A 279 -8.14 -7.37 -17.90
CA PRO A 279 -9.55 -7.01 -17.82
C PRO A 279 -10.38 -7.42 -19.04
N ALA A 280 -9.78 -7.88 -20.13
CA ALA A 280 -10.45 -8.07 -21.42
C ALA A 280 -11.67 -9.01 -21.32
N ALA A 281 -11.51 -10.19 -20.71
CA ALA A 281 -12.58 -11.16 -20.56
C ALA A 281 -13.70 -10.65 -19.64
N ALA A 282 -13.34 -10.03 -18.51
CA ALA A 282 -14.29 -9.49 -17.54
C ALA A 282 -15.06 -8.25 -18.06
N ASN A 283 -14.46 -7.45 -18.93
CA ASN A 283 -15.15 -6.33 -19.57
C ASN A 283 -16.02 -6.80 -20.75
N ALA A 284 -15.64 -7.88 -21.43
CA ALA A 284 -16.49 -8.50 -22.45
C ALA A 284 -17.73 -9.16 -21.84
N ASP A 285 -17.59 -9.84 -20.69
CA ASP A 285 -18.68 -10.40 -19.92
C ASP A 285 -18.41 -10.30 -18.41
N PRO A 286 -19.01 -9.32 -17.70
CA PRO A 286 -18.82 -9.16 -16.26
C PRO A 286 -19.28 -10.39 -15.43
N ASN A 287 -20.14 -11.25 -16.00
CA ASN A 287 -20.66 -12.40 -15.29
C ASN A 287 -19.59 -13.51 -15.08
N VAL A 288 -18.48 -13.48 -15.81
CA VAL A 288 -17.37 -14.42 -15.56
C VAL A 288 -16.72 -14.19 -14.18
N ILE A 289 -16.89 -12.97 -13.62
CA ILE A 289 -16.38 -12.58 -12.29
C ILE A 289 -17.52 -12.47 -11.27
N ALA A 290 -18.65 -11.89 -11.67
CA ALA A 290 -19.82 -11.74 -10.80
C ALA A 290 -21.02 -12.48 -11.45
N PRO A 291 -21.17 -13.80 -11.20
CA PRO A 291 -22.04 -14.70 -11.98
C PRO A 291 -23.53 -14.51 -11.66
N VAL A 292 -24.06 -13.32 -11.95
CA VAL A 292 -25.47 -12.99 -11.75
C VAL A 292 -26.35 -13.86 -12.64
N ASP A 293 -25.97 -14.08 -13.89
CA ASP A 293 -26.68 -14.88 -14.86
C ASP A 293 -26.85 -16.35 -14.40
N ALA A 294 -25.79 -16.98 -13.92
CA ALA A 294 -25.85 -18.36 -13.39
C ALA A 294 -26.71 -18.45 -12.12
N LEU A 295 -26.60 -17.45 -11.22
CA LEU A 295 -27.44 -17.43 -10.01
C LEU A 295 -28.91 -17.19 -10.32
N ARG A 296 -29.24 -16.37 -11.31
CA ARG A 296 -30.61 -16.19 -11.82
C ARG A 296 -31.16 -17.46 -12.47
N GLN A 297 -30.30 -18.17 -13.19
CA GLN A 297 -30.69 -19.48 -13.72
C GLN A 297 -31.06 -20.46 -12.59
N TYR A 298 -30.24 -20.56 -11.55
CA TYR A 298 -30.53 -21.45 -10.41
C TYR A 298 -31.77 -21.02 -9.63
N GLU A 299 -32.04 -19.73 -9.52
CA GLU A 299 -33.30 -19.23 -8.95
C GLU A 299 -34.50 -19.67 -9.77
N ARG A 300 -34.49 -19.54 -11.11
CA ARG A 300 -35.54 -19.99 -12.00
C ARG A 300 -35.75 -21.53 -11.98
N GLU A 301 -34.68 -22.28 -11.81
CA GLU A 301 -34.72 -23.75 -11.70
C GLU A 301 -35.17 -24.24 -10.30
N GLY A 302 -35.43 -23.32 -9.37
CA GLY A 302 -35.79 -23.63 -7.98
C GLY A 302 -34.68 -24.27 -7.16
N LYS A 303 -33.44 -24.24 -7.64
CA LYS A 303 -32.24 -24.68 -6.91
C LYS A 303 -31.80 -23.70 -5.85
N LEU A 304 -32.20 -22.46 -6.02
CA LEU A 304 -31.96 -21.31 -5.12
C LEU A 304 -33.32 -20.64 -4.89
N LYS A 305 -33.66 -20.34 -3.62
CA LYS A 305 -34.89 -19.62 -3.33
C LYS A 305 -34.92 -18.24 -3.93
N ARG A 306 -33.82 -17.50 -3.71
CA ARG A 306 -33.72 -16.10 -4.13
C ARG A 306 -32.25 -15.65 -4.22
N LEU A 307 -31.92 -15.00 -5.31
CA LEU A 307 -30.71 -14.15 -5.38
C LEU A 307 -31.04 -12.80 -4.73
N HIS A 308 -30.20 -12.40 -3.75
CA HIS A 308 -30.33 -11.08 -3.11
C HIS A 308 -30.32 -9.96 -4.16
N PRO A 309 -31.16 -8.92 -4.04
CA PRO A 309 -31.31 -7.88 -5.07
C PRO A 309 -30.11 -6.94 -5.20
N TYR A 310 -29.07 -7.14 -4.40
CA TYR A 310 -27.82 -6.39 -4.50
C TYR A 310 -26.64 -7.34 -4.53
N PHE A 311 -25.62 -7.00 -5.31
CA PHE A 311 -24.30 -7.59 -5.15
C PHE A 311 -23.33 -6.59 -4.56
N TYR A 312 -22.26 -7.10 -3.93
CA TYR A 312 -21.23 -6.32 -3.26
C TYR A 312 -19.93 -6.50 -4.01
N SER A 313 -19.17 -5.40 -4.17
CA SER A 313 -17.92 -5.42 -4.90
C SER A 313 -16.84 -4.63 -4.21
N THR A 314 -15.64 -5.15 -4.25
CA THR A 314 -14.40 -4.45 -3.91
C THR A 314 -13.26 -5.00 -4.77
N VAL A 315 -12.03 -4.55 -4.55
CA VAL A 315 -10.83 -5.09 -5.22
C VAL A 315 -9.94 -5.81 -4.22
N GLY A 316 -9.57 -7.04 -4.54
CA GLY A 316 -8.74 -7.88 -3.66
C GLY A 316 -7.24 -7.61 -3.75
N THR A 317 -6.75 -7.24 -4.94
CA THR A 317 -5.32 -7.01 -5.19
C THR A 317 -4.73 -5.99 -4.22
N GLY A 318 -3.73 -6.42 -3.44
CA GLY A 318 -3.02 -5.56 -2.50
C GLY A 318 -3.85 -5.10 -1.30
N THR A 319 -5.14 -5.46 -1.20
CA THR A 319 -6.00 -5.13 -0.06
C THR A 319 -5.53 -5.89 1.17
N THR A 320 -5.27 -5.17 2.26
CA THR A 320 -4.80 -5.76 3.51
C THR A 320 -5.90 -6.55 4.21
N GLN A 321 -5.51 -7.54 5.02
CA GLN A 321 -6.48 -8.29 5.84
C GLN A 321 -7.30 -7.38 6.76
N ALA A 322 -6.68 -6.36 7.34
CA ALA A 322 -7.37 -5.39 8.21
C ALA A 322 -8.46 -4.62 7.45
N GLU A 323 -8.18 -4.16 6.22
CA GLU A 323 -9.17 -3.48 5.39
C GLU A 323 -10.29 -4.43 4.93
N ALA A 324 -9.95 -5.66 4.55
CA ALA A 324 -10.95 -6.67 4.20
C ALA A 324 -11.90 -6.96 5.38
N GLN A 325 -11.36 -7.10 6.60
CA GLN A 325 -12.16 -7.28 7.82
C GLN A 325 -13.02 -6.06 8.12
N ARG A 326 -12.52 -4.84 7.93
CA ARG A 326 -13.29 -3.61 8.13
C ARG A 326 -14.47 -3.54 7.16
N MET A 327 -14.21 -3.73 5.86
CA MET A 327 -15.26 -3.74 4.83
C MET A 327 -16.30 -4.83 5.08
N ALA A 328 -15.87 -6.03 5.48
CA ALA A 328 -16.80 -7.12 5.82
C ALA A 328 -17.73 -6.76 7.00
N LYS A 329 -17.20 -6.10 8.04
CA LYS A 329 -17.98 -5.59 9.17
C LYS A 329 -19.00 -4.52 8.76
N GLU A 330 -18.69 -3.72 7.76
CA GLU A 330 -19.60 -2.70 7.23
C GLU A 330 -20.69 -3.31 6.33
N ILE A 331 -20.38 -4.38 5.58
CA ILE A 331 -21.33 -5.08 4.72
C ILE A 331 -22.31 -5.95 5.53
N LEU A 332 -21.83 -6.59 6.59
CA LEU A 332 -22.59 -7.57 7.38
C LEU A 332 -23.96 -7.09 7.86
N PRO A 333 -24.15 -5.84 8.36
CA PRO A 333 -25.46 -5.35 8.76
C PRO A 333 -26.51 -5.36 7.65
N TYR A 334 -26.13 -5.05 6.42
CA TYR A 334 -27.04 -5.09 5.27
C TYR A 334 -27.51 -6.51 4.98
N LEU A 335 -26.60 -7.49 5.01
CA LEU A 335 -26.93 -8.89 4.80
C LEU A 335 -27.85 -9.44 5.89
N GLN A 336 -27.62 -9.05 7.15
CA GLN A 336 -28.45 -9.46 8.28
C GLN A 336 -29.85 -8.83 8.24
N GLN A 337 -29.94 -7.53 7.90
CA GLN A 337 -31.21 -6.82 7.76
C GLN A 337 -32.07 -7.45 6.65
N ASP A 338 -31.45 -7.85 5.56
CA ASP A 338 -32.12 -8.43 4.39
C ASP A 338 -32.32 -9.97 4.52
N HIS A 339 -32.03 -10.54 5.69
CA HIS A 339 -32.16 -11.97 6.01
C HIS A 339 -31.48 -12.86 4.98
N VAL A 340 -30.24 -12.55 4.63
CA VAL A 340 -29.41 -13.37 3.74
C VAL A 340 -28.93 -14.61 4.50
N ASP A 341 -29.16 -15.80 3.93
CA ASP A 341 -28.76 -17.07 4.53
C ASP A 341 -27.31 -17.46 4.22
N GLY A 342 -26.78 -16.98 3.10
CA GLY A 342 -25.42 -17.25 2.70
C GLY A 342 -24.87 -16.25 1.69
N VAL A 343 -23.55 -16.21 1.57
CA VAL A 343 -22.84 -15.34 0.63
C VAL A 343 -21.98 -16.17 -0.29
N LEU A 344 -22.18 -16.06 -1.59
CA LEU A 344 -21.24 -16.54 -2.59
C LEU A 344 -20.14 -15.50 -2.77
N MET A 345 -18.92 -15.84 -2.36
CA MET A 345 -17.76 -14.97 -2.52
C MET A 345 -16.92 -15.42 -3.72
N VAL A 346 -16.75 -14.54 -4.69
CA VAL A 346 -15.92 -14.79 -5.87
C VAL A 346 -14.66 -13.94 -5.79
N SER A 347 -13.51 -14.63 -5.76
CA SER A 347 -12.18 -14.00 -5.79
C SER A 347 -11.52 -14.20 -7.15
N THR A 348 -10.57 -13.34 -7.48
CA THR A 348 -9.73 -13.41 -8.69
C THR A 348 -8.26 -13.50 -8.34
#